data_76bca4983faf5ced64929333ec173365
#
_entry.id   76bca4983faf5ced64929333ec173365
#
_cell.length_a   1.000
_cell.length_b   1.000
_cell.length_c   1.000
_cell.angle_alpha   90.00
_cell.angle_beta   90.00
_cell.angle_gamma   90.00
#
_symmetry.space_group_name_H-M   'P 1'
#
loop_
_entity.id
_entity.type
_entity.pdbx_description
1 polymer ?
#
loop_
_entity_poly.entity_id
_entity_poly.type
_entity_poly.pdbx_seq_one_letter_code
_entity_poly.pdbx_strand_id
1 'polypeptide(L)'
;MKILMVCLGNICRSPLAEGILQHKAFEAGLSWSVESAGTNGYHTGECPHPLSQKVAKMNGLDISKQRSRKFVAEDFERFDKIYALADDVLDEIRRIARNKFNPEKVDLLMNELYPGKDLDVPDPWYGPEPGYHDVYRMIDSVCDKIISKYSANPNPHRTVGIGTKPSSK
;
A
#
# COMPACT_ATOMS: atom_id res chain seq x y z
N MET A 1 9.26 6.47 -7.22
CA MET A 1 7.81 6.35 -7.46
C MET A 1 7.06 6.58 -6.17
N LYS A 2 5.94 7.32 -6.23
CA LYS A 2 5.07 7.57 -5.08
C LYS A 2 3.80 6.74 -5.21
N ILE A 3 3.54 5.88 -4.24
CA ILE A 3 2.42 4.93 -4.23
C ILE A 3 1.52 5.19 -3.03
N LEU A 4 0.21 5.17 -3.26
CA LEU A 4 -0.80 5.30 -2.22
C LEU A 4 -1.62 4.02 -2.11
N MET A 5 -1.73 3.50 -0.90
CA MET A 5 -2.59 2.37 -0.55
C MET A 5 -3.87 2.89 0.10
N VAL A 6 -5.03 2.52 -0.41
CA VAL A 6 -6.32 3.05 0.07
C VAL A 6 -7.24 1.93 0.51
N CYS A 7 -7.77 2.03 1.72
CA CYS A 7 -8.87 1.19 2.21
C CYS A 7 -9.99 2.06 2.76
N LEU A 8 -10.91 1.49 3.52
CA LEU A 8 -12.08 2.23 4.02
C LEU A 8 -11.69 3.20 5.12
N GLY A 9 -11.17 2.71 6.24
CA GLY A 9 -10.87 3.50 7.45
C GLY A 9 -9.41 3.88 7.64
N ASN A 10 -8.51 3.33 6.85
CA ASN A 10 -7.05 3.53 6.97
C ASN A 10 -6.48 3.13 8.35
N ILE A 11 -6.98 2.06 8.92
CA ILE A 11 -6.45 1.52 10.19
C ILE A 11 -6.13 0.03 10.16
N CYS A 12 -6.67 -0.76 9.24
CA CYS A 12 -6.41 -2.21 9.17
C CYS A 12 -5.59 -2.59 7.94
N ARG A 13 -6.19 -2.56 6.75
CA ARG A 13 -5.60 -3.09 5.51
C ARG A 13 -4.52 -2.19 4.91
N SER A 14 -4.84 -0.94 4.65
CA SER A 14 -3.90 -0.03 3.97
C SER A 14 -2.66 0.30 4.79
N PRO A 15 -2.69 0.37 6.13
CA PRO A 15 -1.47 0.50 6.91
C PRO A 15 -0.51 -0.68 6.76
N LEU A 16 -1.02 -1.90 6.68
CA LEU A 16 -0.21 -3.09 6.40
C LEU A 16 0.40 -3.02 5.00
N ALA A 17 -0.39 -2.66 4.00
CA ALA A 17 0.08 -2.53 2.62
C ALA A 17 1.17 -1.46 2.49
N GLU A 18 1.00 -0.31 3.14
CA GLU A 18 2.03 0.74 3.19
C GLU A 18 3.33 0.22 3.80
N GLY A 19 3.27 -0.39 4.97
CA GLY A 19 4.45 -0.89 5.68
C GLY A 19 5.17 -2.01 4.93
N ILE A 20 4.43 -2.97 4.42
CA ILE A 20 4.98 -4.11 3.70
C ILE A 20 5.66 -3.67 2.39
N LEU A 21 4.98 -2.88 1.57
CA LEU A 21 5.54 -2.44 0.29
C LEU A 21 6.72 -1.49 0.48
N GLN A 22 6.65 -0.56 1.44
CA GLN A 22 7.76 0.35 1.74
C GLN A 22 9.01 -0.43 2.16
N HIS A 23 8.85 -1.42 3.01
CA HIS A 23 9.96 -2.26 3.47
C HIS A 23 10.60 -3.06 2.32
N LYS A 24 9.76 -3.71 1.51
CA LYS A 24 10.24 -4.49 0.36
C LYS A 24 10.92 -3.61 -0.70
N ALA A 25 10.40 -2.42 -0.95
CA ALA A 25 11.01 -1.46 -1.87
C ALA A 25 12.38 -1.01 -1.35
N PHE A 26 12.50 -0.72 -0.05
CA PHE A 26 13.76 -0.36 0.57
C PHE A 26 14.79 -1.49 0.43
N GLU A 27 14.42 -2.73 0.74
CA GLU A 27 15.31 -3.89 0.60
C GLU A 27 15.73 -4.16 -0.86
N ALA A 28 14.85 -3.84 -1.81
CA ALA A 28 15.14 -3.98 -3.24
C ALA A 28 15.96 -2.81 -3.82
N GLY A 29 16.35 -1.83 -2.99
CA GLY A 29 17.09 -0.65 -3.42
C GLY A 29 16.27 0.33 -4.26
N LEU A 30 14.94 0.29 -4.15
CA LEU A 30 14.03 1.20 -4.87
C LEU A 30 13.76 2.45 -4.02
N SER A 31 13.92 3.63 -4.65
CA SER A 31 13.66 4.93 -4.01
C SER A 31 12.17 5.27 -4.06
N TRP A 32 11.34 4.41 -3.46
CA TRP A 32 9.89 4.60 -3.44
C TRP A 32 9.42 5.24 -2.13
N SER A 33 8.38 6.07 -2.24
CA SER A 33 7.61 6.56 -1.10
C SER A 33 6.23 5.93 -1.14
N VAL A 34 5.89 5.17 -0.12
CA VAL A 34 4.60 4.49 0.01
C VAL A 34 3.84 5.09 1.17
N GLU A 35 2.61 5.53 0.93
CA GLU A 35 1.72 6.11 1.93
C GLU A 35 0.37 5.38 1.90
N SER A 36 -0.51 5.69 2.84
CA SER A 36 -1.87 5.15 2.89
C SER A 36 -2.90 6.19 3.28
N ALA A 37 -4.15 5.95 2.89
CA ALA A 37 -5.30 6.79 3.20
C ALA A 37 -6.58 5.97 3.30
N GLY A 38 -7.63 6.54 3.84
CA GLY A 38 -8.96 5.95 3.92
C GLY A 38 -10.01 6.75 3.17
N THR A 39 -11.01 6.08 2.62
CA THR A 39 -12.11 6.76 1.92
C THR A 39 -13.09 7.43 2.86
N ASN A 40 -13.18 6.97 4.12
CA ASN A 40 -13.89 7.72 5.17
C ASN A 40 -12.91 8.40 6.13
N GLY A 41 -13.41 9.35 6.91
CA GLY A 41 -12.59 10.11 7.85
C GLY A 41 -12.79 9.73 9.31
N TYR A 42 -13.42 8.58 9.60
CA TYR A 42 -13.82 8.21 10.97
C TYR A 42 -12.66 8.03 11.92
N HIS A 43 -11.51 7.60 11.42
CA HIS A 43 -10.32 7.29 12.23
C HIS A 43 -9.17 8.27 12.01
N THR A 44 -9.44 9.43 11.42
CA THR A 44 -8.39 10.42 11.10
C THR A 44 -7.55 10.76 12.33
N GLY A 45 -6.23 10.64 12.20
CA GLY A 45 -5.26 10.89 13.26
C GLY A 45 -4.99 9.69 14.16
N GLU A 46 -5.74 8.60 14.04
CA GLU A 46 -5.52 7.37 14.83
C GLU A 46 -4.35 6.56 14.28
N CYS A 47 -3.70 5.81 15.15
CA CYS A 47 -2.72 4.80 14.77
C CYS A 47 -3.42 3.56 14.19
N PRO A 48 -2.69 2.68 13.49
CA PRO A 48 -3.24 1.43 13.00
C PRO A 48 -3.87 0.59 14.11
N HIS A 49 -4.87 -0.22 13.75
CA HIS A 49 -5.53 -1.13 14.66
C HIS A 49 -4.52 -2.01 15.42
N PRO A 50 -4.73 -2.27 16.72
CA PRO A 50 -3.78 -3.06 17.52
C PRO A 50 -3.43 -4.43 16.93
N LEU A 51 -4.39 -5.13 16.31
CA LEU A 51 -4.14 -6.43 15.68
C LEU A 51 -3.33 -6.29 14.38
N SER A 52 -3.51 -5.22 13.62
CA SER A 52 -2.65 -4.92 12.46
C SER A 52 -1.22 -4.64 12.91
N GLN A 53 -1.03 -3.87 13.97
CA GLN A 53 0.29 -3.62 14.55
C GLN A 53 0.94 -4.90 15.07
N LYS A 54 0.18 -5.75 15.75
CA LYS A 54 0.66 -7.03 16.29
C LYS A 54 1.16 -7.96 15.19
N VAL A 55 0.35 -8.14 14.14
CA VAL A 55 0.71 -9.00 13.00
C VAL A 55 1.94 -8.45 12.27
N ALA A 56 2.00 -7.13 12.05
CA ALA A 56 3.17 -6.49 11.45
C ALA A 56 4.43 -6.75 12.28
N LYS A 57 4.35 -6.56 13.60
CA LYS A 57 5.47 -6.76 14.51
C LYS A 57 5.96 -8.21 14.54
N MET A 58 5.05 -9.18 14.48
CA MET A 58 5.38 -10.61 14.38
C MET A 58 6.15 -10.94 13.10
N ASN A 59 6.00 -10.10 12.07
CA ASN A 59 6.74 -10.22 10.79
C ASN A 59 7.91 -9.23 10.68
N GLY A 60 8.32 -8.61 11.78
CA GLY A 60 9.48 -7.73 11.83
C GLY A 60 9.22 -6.29 11.35
N LEU A 61 7.96 -5.87 11.24
CA LEU A 61 7.59 -4.52 10.81
C LEU A 61 6.95 -3.71 11.94
N ASP A 62 7.33 -2.45 12.04
CA ASP A 62 6.69 -1.47 12.92
C ASP A 62 5.88 -0.47 12.11
N ILE A 63 4.55 -0.52 12.25
CA ILE A 63 3.62 0.43 11.62
C ILE A 63 2.98 1.38 12.66
N SER A 64 3.45 1.37 13.90
CA SER A 64 2.85 2.12 15.01
C SER A 64 2.87 3.64 14.83
N LYS A 65 3.79 4.15 14.04
CA LYS A 65 3.94 5.60 13.80
C LYS A 65 3.07 6.14 12.69
N GLN A 66 2.44 5.28 11.91
CA GLN A 66 1.48 5.69 10.89
C GLN A 66 0.27 6.36 11.55
N ARG A 67 -0.33 7.31 10.83
CA ARG A 67 -1.57 7.99 11.26
C ARG A 67 -2.57 7.98 10.11
N SER A 68 -3.81 7.63 10.44
CA SER A 68 -4.89 7.62 9.48
C SER A 68 -5.15 9.02 8.93
N ARG A 69 -5.38 9.12 7.63
CA ARG A 69 -5.86 10.31 6.95
C ARG A 69 -6.92 9.97 5.91
N LYS A 70 -7.73 10.96 5.57
CA LYS A 70 -8.73 10.79 4.52
C LYS A 70 -8.11 10.93 3.14
N PHE A 71 -8.53 10.09 2.20
CA PHE A 71 -8.24 10.22 0.78
C PHE A 71 -8.90 11.51 0.23
N VAL A 72 -8.17 12.24 -0.59
CA VAL A 72 -8.66 13.46 -1.26
C VAL A 72 -8.40 13.39 -2.77
N ALA A 73 -9.16 14.15 -3.55
CA ALA A 73 -9.04 14.17 -5.01
C ALA A 73 -7.63 14.53 -5.50
N GLU A 74 -6.94 15.41 -4.79
CA GLU A 74 -5.58 15.84 -5.09
C GLU A 74 -4.53 14.72 -4.97
N ASP A 75 -4.87 13.61 -4.34
CA ASP A 75 -3.99 12.44 -4.29
C ASP A 75 -3.68 11.89 -5.69
N PHE A 76 -4.58 12.05 -6.65
CA PHE A 76 -4.32 11.71 -8.05
C PHE A 76 -3.20 12.54 -8.68
N GLU A 77 -2.94 13.73 -8.19
CA GLU A 77 -1.84 14.59 -8.67
C GLU A 77 -0.52 14.29 -7.97
N ARG A 78 -0.57 13.82 -6.72
CA ARG A 78 0.62 13.59 -5.89
C ARG A 78 1.26 12.23 -6.07
N PHE A 79 0.47 11.21 -6.40
CA PHE A 79 0.92 9.83 -6.48
C PHE A 79 1.00 9.34 -7.92
N ASP A 80 1.99 8.50 -8.19
CA ASP A 80 2.17 7.86 -9.49
C ASP A 80 1.22 6.67 -9.65
N LYS A 81 0.93 5.98 -8.54
CA LYS A 81 0.04 4.83 -8.51
C LYS A 81 -0.79 4.83 -7.24
N ILE A 82 -2.08 4.51 -7.39
CA ILE A 82 -3.04 4.37 -6.29
C ILE A 82 -3.60 2.95 -6.33
N TYR A 83 -3.50 2.22 -5.22
CA TYR A 83 -4.08 0.90 -5.09
C TYR A 83 -5.27 0.92 -4.14
N ALA A 84 -6.43 0.49 -4.63
CA ALA A 84 -7.60 0.22 -3.81
C ALA A 84 -7.53 -1.21 -3.26
N LEU A 85 -7.77 -1.39 -1.97
CA LEU A 85 -7.68 -2.70 -1.32
C LEU A 85 -8.91 -3.57 -1.58
N ALA A 86 -10.02 -2.95 -2.05
CA ALA A 86 -11.27 -3.63 -2.37
C ALA A 86 -12.06 -2.84 -3.41
N ASP A 87 -13.03 -3.49 -4.04
CA ASP A 87 -13.83 -2.89 -5.12
C ASP A 87 -14.73 -1.74 -4.64
N ASP A 88 -15.33 -1.88 -3.47
CA ASP A 88 -16.12 -0.80 -2.84
C ASP A 88 -15.25 0.44 -2.54
N VAL A 89 -14.00 0.25 -2.20
CA VAL A 89 -13.01 1.32 -2.00
C VAL A 89 -12.72 2.03 -3.32
N LEU A 90 -12.59 1.29 -4.42
CA LEU A 90 -12.38 1.87 -5.75
C LEU A 90 -13.56 2.74 -6.17
N ASP A 91 -14.78 2.32 -5.91
CA ASP A 91 -16.00 3.11 -6.17
C ASP A 91 -15.99 4.43 -5.38
N GLU A 92 -15.60 4.38 -4.11
CA GLU A 92 -15.48 5.57 -3.27
C GLU A 92 -14.37 6.51 -3.74
N ILE A 93 -13.22 5.98 -4.17
CA ILE A 93 -12.14 6.78 -4.76
C ILE A 93 -12.64 7.54 -5.98
N ARG A 94 -13.38 6.87 -6.86
CA ARG A 94 -13.97 7.49 -8.07
C ARG A 94 -14.92 8.61 -7.70
N ARG A 95 -15.79 8.39 -6.72
CA ARG A 95 -16.75 9.37 -6.23
C ARG A 95 -16.07 10.60 -5.63
N ILE A 96 -15.03 10.42 -4.82
CA ILE A 96 -14.29 11.51 -4.18
C ILE A 96 -13.47 12.30 -5.19
N ALA A 97 -12.81 11.62 -6.10
CA ALA A 97 -11.90 12.23 -7.07
C ALA A 97 -12.61 13.05 -8.14
N ARG A 98 -13.85 12.70 -8.49
CA ARG A 98 -14.65 13.39 -9.51
C ARG A 98 -13.85 13.53 -10.84
N ASN A 99 -13.65 14.77 -11.32
CA ASN A 99 -12.93 15.04 -12.55
C ASN A 99 -11.40 14.79 -12.48
N LYS A 100 -10.86 14.60 -11.28
CA LYS A 100 -9.43 14.23 -11.10
C LYS A 100 -9.19 12.72 -11.19
N PHE A 101 -10.24 11.91 -11.25
CA PHE A 101 -10.10 10.47 -11.40
C PHE A 101 -9.35 10.13 -12.69
N ASN A 102 -8.27 9.37 -12.55
CA ASN A 102 -7.45 8.91 -13.67
C ASN A 102 -7.35 7.37 -13.62
N PRO A 103 -8.06 6.66 -14.52
CA PRO A 103 -8.06 5.20 -14.52
C PRO A 103 -6.68 4.58 -14.80
N GLU A 104 -5.76 5.32 -15.39
CA GLU A 104 -4.39 4.84 -15.65
C GLU A 104 -3.53 4.80 -14.38
N LYS A 105 -3.90 5.56 -13.35
CA LYS A 105 -3.15 5.63 -12.08
C LYS A 105 -3.69 4.70 -10.99
N VAL A 106 -4.88 4.16 -11.14
CA VAL A 106 -5.57 3.41 -10.08
C VAL A 106 -5.94 2.01 -10.50
N ASP A 107 -5.79 1.06 -9.60
CA ASP A 107 -6.27 -0.32 -9.78
C ASP A 107 -6.52 -0.96 -8.41
N LEU A 108 -7.21 -2.10 -8.43
CA LEU A 108 -7.28 -2.97 -7.26
C LEU A 108 -5.90 -3.59 -6.99
N LEU A 109 -5.49 -3.60 -5.73
CA LEU A 109 -4.18 -4.13 -5.35
C LEU A 109 -3.99 -5.57 -5.84
N MET A 110 -5.01 -6.41 -5.66
CA MET A 110 -4.94 -7.83 -6.01
C MET A 110 -4.87 -8.11 -7.50
N ASN A 111 -5.18 -7.13 -8.37
CA ASN A 111 -4.98 -7.28 -9.81
C ASN A 111 -3.51 -7.36 -10.20
N GLU A 112 -2.60 -6.92 -9.36
CA GLU A 112 -1.16 -7.11 -9.59
C GLU A 112 -0.73 -8.57 -9.47
N LEU A 113 -1.44 -9.36 -8.66
CA LEU A 113 -1.18 -10.80 -8.49
C LEU A 113 -2.07 -11.66 -9.39
N TYR A 114 -3.34 -11.30 -9.51
CA TYR A 114 -4.35 -12.02 -10.31
C TYR A 114 -5.01 -11.03 -11.29
N PRO A 115 -4.35 -10.73 -12.44
CA PRO A 115 -4.82 -9.71 -13.37
C PRO A 115 -6.26 -9.92 -13.84
N GLY A 116 -7.08 -8.87 -13.76
CA GLY A 116 -8.46 -8.86 -14.22
C GLY A 116 -9.45 -9.66 -13.37
N LYS A 117 -9.04 -10.22 -12.23
CA LYS A 117 -9.93 -10.99 -11.36
C LYS A 117 -10.73 -10.12 -10.39
N ASP A 118 -10.31 -8.87 -10.20
CA ASP A 118 -10.97 -7.88 -9.34
C ASP A 118 -11.23 -8.40 -7.91
N LEU A 119 -10.24 -9.08 -7.34
CA LEU A 119 -10.33 -9.64 -6.00
C LEU A 119 -10.09 -8.57 -4.93
N ASP A 120 -10.84 -8.68 -3.83
CA ASP A 120 -10.69 -7.84 -2.66
C ASP A 120 -9.64 -8.41 -1.70
N VAL A 121 -8.96 -7.53 -0.99
CA VAL A 121 -8.35 -7.87 0.31
C VAL A 121 -9.49 -7.80 1.34
N PRO A 122 -9.83 -8.90 2.02
CA PRO A 122 -10.93 -8.90 2.99
C PRO A 122 -10.71 -7.91 4.12
N ASP A 123 -11.79 -7.31 4.64
CA ASP A 123 -11.73 -6.43 5.79
C ASP A 123 -11.73 -7.26 7.09
N PRO A 124 -10.65 -7.27 7.87
CA PRO A 124 -10.57 -8.08 9.08
C PRO A 124 -11.22 -7.43 10.30
N TRP A 125 -11.74 -6.21 10.18
CA TRP A 125 -12.24 -5.36 11.29
C TRP A 125 -13.22 -6.07 12.22
N TYR A 126 -14.15 -6.84 11.66
CA TYR A 126 -15.20 -7.53 12.43
C TYR A 126 -14.82 -8.95 12.86
N GLY A 127 -13.62 -9.41 12.53
CA GLY A 127 -13.17 -10.77 12.75
C GLY A 127 -12.11 -10.91 13.85
N PRO A 128 -11.83 -12.16 14.23
CA PRO A 128 -10.76 -12.47 15.18
C PRO A 128 -9.37 -12.33 14.54
N GLU A 129 -8.35 -12.41 15.38
CA GLU A 129 -6.94 -12.23 14.99
C GLU A 129 -6.49 -13.05 13.77
N PRO A 130 -6.91 -14.33 13.56
CA PRO A 130 -6.50 -15.09 12.37
C PRO A 130 -6.77 -14.40 11.05
N GLY A 131 -7.84 -13.61 10.95
CA GLY A 131 -8.16 -12.83 9.74
C GLY A 131 -7.11 -11.76 9.43
N TYR A 132 -6.47 -11.19 10.43
CA TYR A 132 -5.38 -10.22 10.25
C TYR A 132 -4.12 -10.89 9.71
N HIS A 133 -3.83 -12.12 10.10
CA HIS A 133 -2.72 -12.91 9.55
C HIS A 133 -2.96 -13.27 8.08
N ASP A 134 -4.19 -13.65 7.72
CA ASP A 134 -4.56 -13.95 6.34
C ASP A 134 -4.40 -12.72 5.45
N VAL A 135 -4.87 -11.57 5.92
CA VAL A 135 -4.72 -10.28 5.22
C VAL A 135 -3.24 -9.93 5.05
N TYR A 136 -2.42 -10.10 6.09
CA TYR A 136 -0.98 -9.86 6.00
C TYR A 136 -0.34 -10.73 4.90
N ARG A 137 -0.59 -12.03 4.90
CA ARG A 137 -0.03 -12.95 3.92
C ARG A 137 -0.45 -12.61 2.49
N MET A 138 -1.70 -12.24 2.29
CA MET A 138 -2.21 -11.84 0.98
C MET A 138 -1.51 -10.57 0.47
N ILE A 139 -1.40 -9.56 1.30
CA ILE A 139 -0.71 -8.30 0.97
C ILE A 139 0.78 -8.54 0.73
N ASP A 140 1.42 -9.35 1.56
CA ASP A 140 2.84 -9.71 1.41
C ASP A 140 3.12 -10.34 0.04
N SER A 141 2.28 -11.29 -0.38
CA SER A 141 2.41 -11.97 -1.67
C SER A 141 2.25 -11.01 -2.86
N VAL A 142 1.25 -10.12 -2.82
CA VAL A 142 1.05 -9.17 -3.92
C VAL A 142 2.16 -8.12 -3.95
N CYS A 143 2.69 -7.70 -2.80
CA CYS A 143 3.81 -6.77 -2.75
C CYS A 143 5.09 -7.38 -3.35
N ASP A 144 5.36 -8.67 -3.13
CA ASP A 144 6.45 -9.37 -3.80
C ASP A 144 6.30 -9.32 -5.32
N LYS A 145 5.08 -9.50 -5.82
CA LYS A 145 4.80 -9.42 -7.26
C LYS A 145 5.03 -8.01 -7.81
N ILE A 146 4.63 -6.98 -7.08
CA ILE A 146 4.85 -5.58 -7.48
C ILE A 146 6.36 -5.29 -7.57
N ILE A 147 7.13 -5.66 -6.55
CA ILE A 147 8.59 -5.48 -6.54
C ILE A 147 9.24 -6.21 -7.72
N SER A 148 8.87 -7.45 -7.97
CA SER A 148 9.38 -8.25 -9.08
C SER A 148 9.10 -7.60 -10.43
N LYS A 149 7.88 -7.13 -10.65
CA LYS A 149 7.46 -6.45 -11.89
C LYS A 149 8.28 -5.20 -12.17
N TYR A 150 8.47 -4.34 -11.18
CA TYR A 150 9.21 -3.10 -11.36
C TYR A 150 10.73 -3.26 -11.33
N SER A 151 11.24 -4.32 -10.72
CA SER A 151 12.67 -4.65 -10.75
C SER A 151 13.11 -5.25 -12.09
N ALA A 152 12.24 -6.02 -12.76
CA ALA A 152 12.49 -6.62 -14.06
C ALA A 152 12.44 -5.60 -15.21
N ASN A 153 11.64 -4.53 -15.06
CA ASN A 153 11.54 -3.42 -16.02
C ASN A 153 12.23 -2.19 -15.43
N PRO A 154 13.51 -1.92 -15.77
CA PRO A 154 14.21 -0.74 -15.27
C PRO A 154 13.46 0.50 -15.75
N ASN A 155 12.74 1.16 -14.82
CA ASN A 155 12.12 2.44 -15.08
C ASN A 155 13.23 3.47 -15.34
N PRO A 156 13.12 4.31 -16.39
CA PRO A 156 14.10 5.36 -16.67
C PRO A 156 14.27 6.38 -15.52
N HIS A 157 13.38 6.38 -14.54
CA HIS A 157 13.50 7.19 -13.33
C HIS A 157 14.22 6.47 -12.16
N ARG A 158 14.79 5.29 -12.38
CA ARG A 158 15.62 4.62 -11.39
C ARG A 158 16.97 5.34 -11.30
N THR A 159 17.11 6.24 -10.35
CA THR A 159 18.43 6.70 -9.94
C THR A 159 19.14 5.53 -9.25
N VAL A 160 20.05 4.89 -9.97
CA VAL A 160 21.00 3.97 -9.36
C VAL A 160 21.89 4.82 -8.47
N GLY A 161 21.61 4.83 -7.18
CA GLY A 161 22.57 5.27 -6.20
C GLY A 161 23.78 4.36 -6.32
N ILE A 162 24.83 4.86 -6.96
CA ILE A 162 26.14 4.21 -6.98
C ILE A 162 26.64 4.28 -5.55
N GLY A 163 26.35 3.25 -4.77
CA GLY A 163 27.03 3.02 -3.50
C GLY A 163 28.48 2.69 -3.85
N THR A 164 29.34 3.68 -3.83
CA THR A 164 30.77 3.44 -3.79
C THR A 164 31.06 2.68 -2.49
N LYS A 165 31.30 1.38 -2.60
CA LYS A 165 31.96 0.66 -1.51
C LYS A 165 33.29 1.34 -1.25
N PRO A 166 33.62 1.75 -0.02
CA PRO A 166 34.98 2.12 0.27
C PRO A 166 35.85 0.88 0.06
N SER A 167 36.84 1.01 -0.80
CA SER A 167 37.85 -0.02 -0.94
C SER A 167 38.60 -0.14 0.39
N SER A 168 38.39 -1.24 1.11
CA SER A 168 39.26 -1.61 2.21
C SER A 168 40.60 -2.04 1.63
N LYS A 169 41.62 -1.24 1.88
CA LYS A 169 42.99 -1.75 1.84
C LYS A 169 43.33 -2.40 3.17
#